data_182892a5c7d6937ee467c6af068f00a2
#
_entry.id   182892a5c7d6937ee467c6af068f00a2
#
_cell.length_a   1.000
_cell.length_b   1.000
_cell.length_c   1.000
_cell.angle_alpha   90.00
_cell.angle_beta   90.00
_cell.angle_gamma   90.00
#
_symmetry.space_group_name_H-M   'P 1'
#
loop_
_entity.id
_entity.type
_entity.pdbx_description
1 polymer ?
#
loop_
_entity_poly.entity_id
_entity_poly.type
_entity_poly.pdbx_seq_one_letter_code
_entity_poly.pdbx_strand_id
1 'polypeptide(L)'
;YMDSNXYLFNITXAIQDKSRNLINWEIVSVNPNDKNWNWKDLFCFWAVSIQSVIGFSLIASLYLAYDLNFFVVFYGGIFASILAYIFSTYIGKPSQKHGLPFPVILRTSTGVIGAKYVALIRGIVGIFMFGVQTFFISKAIGYLLRILIFSVNSEFMENQILLTF
;
A
#
# COMPACT_ATOMS: atom_id res chain seq x y z
N TYR A 1 -54.67 -16.55 -17.32
CA TYR A 1 -53.44 -17.38 -17.50
C TYR A 1 -52.24 -16.40 -17.57
N MET A 2 -51.69 -16.13 -16.44
CA MET A 2 -50.50 -15.30 -16.36
C MET A 2 -49.32 -16.10 -16.88
N ASP A 3 -48.66 -15.59 -17.90
CA ASP A 3 -47.63 -16.31 -18.64
C ASP A 3 -46.44 -16.67 -17.68
N SER A 4 -46.27 -17.92 -17.38
CA SER A 4 -45.23 -18.41 -16.48
C SER A 4 -43.81 -18.04 -16.95
N ASN A 5 -43.70 -17.87 -18.26
CA ASN A 5 -42.44 -17.44 -18.86
C ASN A 5 -42.10 -15.99 -18.52
N UNK A 6 -42.86 -15.25 -18.18
CA UNK A 6 -42.70 -14.08 -17.85
C UNK A 6 -42.24 -13.89 -16.61
N TYR A 7 -42.90 -14.55 -15.86
CA TYR A 7 -42.52 -14.55 -14.47
C TYR A 7 -41.06 -15.00 -14.27
N LEU A 8 -40.73 -16.15 -14.89
CA LEU A 8 -39.38 -16.69 -14.80
C LEU A 8 -38.34 -15.70 -15.37
N PHE A 9 -38.66 -15.04 -16.49
CA PHE A 9 -37.78 -14.06 -17.10
C PHE A 9 -37.55 -12.87 -16.16
N ASN A 10 -38.61 -12.34 -15.52
CA ASN A 10 -38.52 -11.23 -14.61
C ASN A 10 -37.72 -11.60 -13.32
N ILE A 11 -37.90 -12.83 -12.83
CA ILE A 11 -37.12 -13.30 -11.66
C ILE A 11 -35.65 -13.45 -12.03
N THR A 12 -35.36 -13.95 -13.22
CA THR A 12 -33.98 -14.08 -13.70
C THR A 12 -33.30 -12.72 -13.84
N UNK A 13 -34.05 -11.96 -14.14
CA UNK A 13 -33.61 -10.74 -14.28
C UNK A 13 -33.34 -10.09 -13.08
N ALA A 14 -34.13 -10.06 -12.26
CA ALA A 14 -33.94 -9.47 -10.92
C ALA A 14 -32.78 -10.13 -10.18
N ILE A 15 -32.64 -11.44 -10.25
CA ILE A 15 -31.53 -12.18 -9.63
C ILE A 15 -30.20 -11.74 -10.28
N GLN A 16 -30.19 -11.61 -11.60
CA GLN A 16 -28.98 -11.21 -12.33
C GLN A 16 -28.57 -9.77 -11.98
N ASP A 17 -29.54 -8.86 -11.84
CA ASP A 17 -29.27 -7.47 -11.47
C ASP A 17 -28.80 -7.40 -10.01
N LYS A 18 -29.41 -8.15 -9.12
CA LYS A 18 -28.98 -8.21 -7.71
C LYS A 18 -27.58 -8.82 -7.60
N SER A 19 -27.27 -9.84 -8.41
CA SER A 19 -25.93 -10.45 -8.37
C SER A 19 -24.86 -9.50 -8.91
N ARG A 20 -25.19 -8.66 -9.91
CA ARG A 20 -24.28 -7.64 -10.45
C ARG A 20 -23.89 -6.62 -9.39
N ASN A 21 -24.81 -6.23 -8.53
CA ASN A 21 -24.56 -5.28 -7.45
C ASN A 21 -23.67 -5.89 -6.35
N LEU A 22 -23.57 -7.21 -6.29
CA LEU A 22 -22.70 -7.91 -5.33
C LEU A 22 -21.30 -8.18 -5.88
N ILE A 23 -21.07 -7.93 -7.16
CA ILE A 23 -19.76 -8.15 -7.79
C ILE A 23 -18.82 -6.99 -7.37
N ASN A 24 -17.77 -7.36 -6.65
CA ASN A 24 -16.71 -6.41 -6.35
C ASN A 24 -15.68 -6.48 -7.49
N TRP A 25 -15.69 -5.46 -8.31
CA TRP A 25 -14.82 -5.38 -9.50
C TRP A 25 -13.34 -5.33 -9.12
N GLU A 26 -13.03 -4.95 -7.89
CA GLU A 26 -11.65 -4.92 -7.41
C GLU A 26 -11.04 -6.31 -7.21
N ILE A 27 -11.87 -7.36 -7.10
CA ILE A 27 -11.39 -8.73 -6.90
C ILE A 27 -11.61 -9.61 -8.13
N VAL A 28 -12.08 -9.03 -9.24
CA VAL A 28 -12.21 -9.76 -10.51
C VAL A 28 -10.84 -9.78 -11.21
N SER A 29 -10.54 -10.90 -11.87
CA SER A 29 -9.27 -11.03 -12.60
C SER A 29 -9.22 -10.05 -13.79
N VAL A 30 -8.05 -9.47 -14.00
CA VAL A 30 -7.84 -8.53 -15.09
C VAL A 30 -7.81 -9.27 -16.42
N ASN A 31 -8.55 -8.75 -17.40
CA ASN A 31 -8.55 -9.28 -18.76
C ASN A 31 -7.12 -9.22 -19.32
N PRO A 32 -6.64 -10.29 -19.96
CA PRO A 32 -5.29 -10.26 -20.56
C PRO A 32 -5.03 -9.09 -21.51
N ASN A 33 -6.07 -8.63 -22.22
CA ASN A 33 -5.94 -7.50 -23.15
C ASN A 33 -5.74 -6.16 -22.44
N ASP A 34 -6.08 -6.08 -21.16
CA ASP A 34 -5.97 -4.85 -20.36
C ASP A 34 -4.66 -4.77 -19.57
N LYS A 35 -3.76 -5.76 -19.76
CA LYS A 35 -2.44 -5.78 -19.11
C LYS A 35 -1.46 -4.93 -19.89
N ASN A 36 -1.49 -3.62 -19.63
CA ASN A 36 -0.76 -2.61 -20.40
C ASN A 36 0.55 -2.18 -19.72
N TRP A 37 0.74 -2.54 -18.44
CA TRP A 37 1.89 -2.06 -17.67
C TRP A 37 3.19 -2.65 -18.20
N ASN A 38 4.13 -1.75 -18.47
CA ASN A 38 5.48 -2.07 -18.89
C ASN A 38 6.42 -2.09 -17.68
N TRP A 39 7.67 -2.52 -17.88
CA TRP A 39 8.65 -2.54 -16.79
C TRP A 39 8.93 -1.14 -16.24
N LYS A 40 8.84 -0.10 -17.06
CA LYS A 40 9.02 1.30 -16.63
C LYS A 40 7.90 1.74 -15.67
N ASP A 41 6.67 1.37 -15.99
CA ASP A 41 5.51 1.70 -15.13
C ASP A 41 5.66 1.03 -13.77
N LEU A 42 6.08 -0.24 -13.77
CA LEU A 42 6.30 -1.00 -12.54
C LEU A 42 7.46 -0.40 -11.73
N PHE A 43 8.53 -0.01 -12.41
CA PHE A 43 9.68 0.66 -11.75
C PHE A 43 9.24 1.97 -11.09
N CYS A 44 8.50 2.82 -11.81
CA CYS A 44 8.03 4.10 -11.26
C CYS A 44 7.10 3.89 -10.07
N PHE A 45 6.18 2.91 -10.18
CA PHE A 45 5.27 2.56 -9.08
C PHE A 45 6.03 2.16 -7.82
N TRP A 46 7.00 1.24 -7.97
CA TRP A 46 7.79 0.77 -6.82
C TRP A 46 8.72 1.85 -6.27
N ALA A 47 9.32 2.66 -7.15
CA ALA A 47 10.20 3.75 -6.73
C ALA A 47 9.46 4.75 -5.82
N VAL A 48 8.22 5.11 -6.19
CA VAL A 48 7.39 6.00 -5.37
C VAL A 48 6.93 5.29 -4.09
N SER A 49 6.56 4.01 -4.19
CA SER A 49 6.02 3.24 -3.06
C SER A 49 7.06 3.00 -1.96
N ILE A 50 8.33 2.81 -2.34
CA ILE A 50 9.41 2.54 -1.38
C ILE A 50 9.82 3.80 -0.63
N GLN A 51 9.69 4.97 -1.24
CA GLN A 51 10.05 6.24 -0.61
C GLN A 51 9.15 6.48 0.60
N SER A 52 9.74 6.42 1.80
CA SER A 52 8.99 6.69 3.02
C SER A 52 9.92 7.30 4.07
N VAL A 53 9.36 8.22 4.85
CA VAL A 53 10.11 8.86 5.94
C VAL A 53 10.54 7.82 6.97
N ILE A 54 9.69 6.80 7.21
CA ILE A 54 10.02 5.70 8.13
C ILE A 54 11.24 4.94 7.61
N GLY A 55 11.28 4.61 6.32
CA GLY A 55 12.41 3.90 5.71
C GLY A 55 13.71 4.67 5.84
N PHE A 56 13.66 5.97 5.54
CA PHE A 56 14.84 6.84 5.67
C PHE A 56 15.32 6.92 7.12
N SER A 57 14.38 7.03 8.07
CA SER A 57 14.69 7.08 9.51
C SER A 57 15.32 5.77 10.00
N LEU A 58 14.83 4.63 9.52
CA LEU A 58 15.40 3.33 9.87
C LEU A 58 16.84 3.20 9.38
N ILE A 59 17.11 3.60 8.13
CA ILE A 59 18.48 3.57 7.58
C ILE A 59 19.39 4.51 8.38
N ALA A 60 18.90 5.73 8.71
CA ALA A 60 19.66 6.69 9.50
C ALA A 60 19.99 6.14 10.89
N SER A 61 19.06 5.38 11.50
CA SER A 61 19.26 4.79 12.83
C SER A 61 20.35 3.73 12.83
N LEU A 62 20.60 3.05 11.72
CA LEU A 62 21.69 2.08 11.61
C LEU A 62 23.06 2.75 11.80
N TYR A 63 23.20 3.99 11.29
CA TYR A 63 24.43 4.77 11.48
C TYR A 63 24.50 5.38 12.89
N LEU A 64 23.39 5.97 13.36
CA LEU A 64 23.40 6.78 14.58
C LEU A 64 23.29 5.94 15.86
N ALA A 65 22.45 4.91 15.86
CA ALA A 65 22.17 4.10 17.05
C ALA A 65 23.09 2.88 17.17
N TYR A 66 23.48 2.29 16.04
CA TYR A 66 24.29 1.06 16.03
C TYR A 66 25.73 1.30 15.56
N ASP A 67 26.05 2.53 15.15
CA ASP A 67 27.39 2.95 14.73
C ASP A 67 27.96 2.04 13.62
N LEU A 68 27.11 1.60 12.71
CA LEU A 68 27.51 0.72 11.63
C LEU A 68 28.25 1.49 10.54
N ASN A 69 29.28 0.87 9.98
CA ASN A 69 30.06 1.43 8.89
C ASN A 69 29.21 1.52 7.62
N PHE A 70 29.48 2.54 6.79
CA PHE A 70 28.79 2.75 5.52
C PHE A 70 28.79 1.50 4.64
N PHE A 71 29.95 0.84 4.54
CA PHE A 71 30.08 -0.34 3.68
C PHE A 71 29.20 -1.50 4.15
N VAL A 72 29.06 -1.69 5.47
CA VAL A 72 28.19 -2.73 6.02
C VAL A 72 26.73 -2.46 5.66
N VAL A 73 26.27 -1.22 5.84
CA VAL A 73 24.88 -0.84 5.52
C VAL A 73 24.63 -0.95 4.02
N PHE A 74 25.58 -0.50 3.21
CA PHE A 74 25.44 -0.50 1.73
C PHE A 74 25.36 -1.93 1.19
N TYR A 75 26.29 -2.81 1.57
CA TYR A 75 26.28 -4.21 1.09
C TYR A 75 25.11 -4.99 1.68
N GLY A 76 24.73 -4.71 2.92
CA GLY A 76 23.53 -5.27 3.53
C GLY A 76 22.27 -4.90 2.77
N GLY A 77 22.18 -3.64 2.34
CA GLY A 77 21.08 -3.15 1.52
C GLY A 77 20.99 -3.84 0.16
N ILE A 78 22.14 -4.02 -0.50
CA ILE A 78 22.20 -4.75 -1.78
C ILE A 78 21.71 -6.19 -1.60
N PHE A 79 22.21 -6.87 -0.55
CA PHE A 79 21.83 -8.25 -0.27
C PHE A 79 20.33 -8.36 0.03
N ALA A 80 19.81 -7.45 0.84
CA ALA A 80 18.38 -7.41 1.16
C ALA A 80 17.52 -7.16 -0.09
N SER A 81 18.00 -6.30 -0.99
CA SER A 81 17.29 -6.00 -2.25
C SER A 81 17.23 -7.24 -3.15
N ILE A 82 18.31 -8.01 -3.22
CA ILE A 82 18.34 -9.25 -4.01
C ILE A 82 17.34 -10.26 -3.43
N LEU A 83 17.33 -10.44 -2.12
CA LEU A 83 16.37 -11.33 -1.45
C LEU A 83 14.93 -10.87 -1.70
N ALA A 84 14.68 -9.58 -1.55
CA ALA A 84 13.35 -9.00 -1.78
C ALA A 84 12.90 -9.24 -3.23
N TYR A 85 13.81 -9.06 -4.20
CA TYR A 85 13.52 -9.32 -5.60
C TYR A 85 13.12 -10.78 -5.84
N ILE A 86 13.88 -11.72 -5.27
CA ILE A 86 13.61 -13.16 -5.43
C ILE A 86 12.22 -13.50 -4.86
N PHE A 87 11.94 -13.10 -3.62
CA PHE A 87 10.65 -13.40 -2.97
C PHE A 87 9.48 -12.72 -3.69
N SER A 88 9.65 -11.45 -4.08
CA SER A 88 8.60 -10.71 -4.79
C SER A 88 8.28 -11.35 -6.14
N THR A 89 9.31 -11.84 -6.84
CA THR A 89 9.13 -12.51 -8.13
C THR A 89 8.36 -13.83 -7.96
N TYR A 90 8.71 -14.62 -6.95
CA TYR A 90 8.02 -15.89 -6.68
C TYR A 90 6.54 -15.67 -6.34
N ILE A 91 6.25 -14.67 -5.52
CA ILE A 91 4.88 -14.36 -5.09
C ILE A 91 4.10 -13.68 -6.22
N GLY A 92 4.75 -12.81 -6.98
CA GLY A 92 4.11 -11.98 -8.00
C GLY A 92 3.80 -12.68 -9.31
N LYS A 93 4.61 -13.68 -9.70
CA LYS A 93 4.42 -14.37 -11.00
C LYS A 93 3.04 -15.01 -11.16
N PRO A 94 2.52 -15.79 -10.18
CA PRO A 94 1.17 -16.34 -10.32
C PRO A 94 0.10 -15.25 -10.44
N SER A 95 0.25 -14.17 -9.67
CA SER A 95 -0.67 -13.04 -9.71
C SER A 95 -0.69 -12.38 -11.09
N GLN A 96 0.49 -12.12 -11.63
CA GLN A 96 0.66 -11.51 -12.95
C GLN A 96 0.09 -12.39 -14.06
N LYS A 97 0.40 -13.69 -14.00
CA LYS A 97 -0.03 -14.64 -15.03
C LYS A 97 -1.55 -14.72 -15.13
N HIS A 98 -2.23 -14.79 -13.99
CA HIS A 98 -3.68 -14.99 -13.94
C HIS A 98 -4.46 -13.68 -13.74
N GLY A 99 -3.78 -12.55 -13.57
CA GLY A 99 -4.43 -11.25 -13.35
C GLY A 99 -5.21 -11.20 -12.05
N LEU A 100 -4.73 -11.90 -11.01
CA LEU A 100 -5.46 -12.05 -9.75
C LEU A 100 -4.97 -11.02 -8.72
N PRO A 101 -5.90 -10.29 -8.08
CA PRO A 101 -5.52 -9.41 -6.98
C PRO A 101 -5.14 -10.19 -5.73
N PHE A 102 -4.45 -9.53 -4.81
CA PHE A 102 -3.90 -10.13 -3.60
C PHE A 102 -4.91 -10.94 -2.78
N PRO A 103 -6.14 -10.42 -2.51
CA PRO A 103 -7.08 -11.21 -1.69
C PRO A 103 -7.51 -12.53 -2.34
N VAL A 104 -7.55 -12.58 -3.67
CA VAL A 104 -7.95 -13.79 -4.39
C VAL A 104 -6.84 -14.85 -4.33
N ILE A 105 -5.58 -14.42 -4.57
CA ILE A 105 -4.43 -15.34 -4.47
C ILE A 105 -4.31 -15.90 -3.05
N LEU A 106 -4.56 -15.05 -2.06
CA LEU A 106 -4.47 -15.47 -0.67
C LEU A 106 -5.44 -16.62 -0.33
N ARG A 107 -6.59 -16.63 -1.01
CA ARG A 107 -7.59 -17.71 -0.82
C ARG A 107 -7.06 -19.10 -1.23
N THR A 108 -6.10 -19.13 -2.15
CA THR A 108 -5.54 -20.41 -2.60
C THR A 108 -4.65 -21.06 -1.54
N SER A 109 -4.06 -20.26 -0.65
CA SER A 109 -3.16 -20.76 0.40
C SER A 109 -3.84 -20.87 1.77
N THR A 110 -4.74 -19.93 2.11
CA THR A 110 -5.33 -19.84 3.46
C THR A 110 -6.84 -20.12 3.47
N GLY A 111 -7.43 -20.40 2.31
CA GLY A 111 -8.87 -20.55 2.20
C GLY A 111 -9.60 -19.21 2.29
N VAL A 112 -10.92 -19.25 2.10
CA VAL A 112 -11.75 -18.04 2.07
C VAL A 112 -11.79 -17.35 3.44
N ILE A 113 -11.90 -18.14 4.50
CA ILE A 113 -11.99 -17.60 5.88
C ILE A 113 -10.64 -17.02 6.30
N GLY A 114 -9.55 -17.77 6.06
CA GLY A 114 -8.20 -17.30 6.36
C GLY A 114 -7.84 -15.99 5.64
N ALA A 115 -8.23 -15.90 4.36
CA ALA A 115 -7.98 -14.69 3.57
C ALA A 115 -8.65 -13.45 4.16
N LYS A 116 -9.85 -13.60 4.76
CA LYS A 116 -10.55 -12.48 5.43
C LYS A 116 -9.74 -11.97 6.62
N TYR A 117 -9.22 -12.88 7.43
CA TYR A 117 -8.42 -12.48 8.61
C TYR A 117 -7.12 -11.78 8.18
N VAL A 118 -6.42 -12.31 7.18
CA VAL A 118 -5.17 -11.69 6.69
C VAL A 118 -5.46 -10.31 6.08
N ALA A 119 -6.57 -10.17 5.34
CA ALA A 119 -6.97 -8.88 4.78
C ALA A 119 -7.27 -7.86 5.89
N LEU A 120 -7.93 -8.30 6.96
CA LEU A 120 -8.23 -7.46 8.12
C LEU A 120 -6.93 -7.00 8.80
N ILE A 121 -6.01 -7.92 9.07
CA ILE A 121 -4.71 -7.61 9.69
C ILE A 121 -3.94 -6.61 8.80
N ARG A 122 -3.92 -6.84 7.49
CA ARG A 122 -3.27 -5.91 6.55
C ARG A 122 -3.88 -4.52 6.62
N GLY A 123 -5.22 -4.44 6.74
CA GLY A 123 -5.92 -3.16 6.89
C GLY A 123 -5.52 -2.43 8.16
N ILE A 124 -5.48 -3.13 9.28
CA ILE A 124 -5.09 -2.56 10.58
C ILE A 124 -3.65 -2.04 10.52
N VAL A 125 -2.72 -2.86 9.98
CA VAL A 125 -1.32 -2.45 9.81
C VAL A 125 -1.22 -1.23 8.91
N GLY A 126 -2.00 -1.19 7.81
CA GLY A 126 -2.03 -0.05 6.90
C GLY A 126 -2.48 1.24 7.58
N ILE A 127 -3.52 1.18 8.39
CA ILE A 127 -4.01 2.32 9.16
C ILE A 127 -2.93 2.82 10.12
N PHE A 128 -2.29 1.90 10.85
CA PHE A 128 -1.21 2.22 11.78
C PHE A 128 -0.04 2.90 11.06
N MET A 129 0.42 2.31 9.95
CA MET A 129 1.55 2.86 9.18
C MET A 129 1.21 4.22 8.58
N PHE A 130 -0.03 4.41 8.12
CA PHE A 130 -0.50 5.71 7.63
C PHE A 130 -0.43 6.76 8.73
N GLY A 131 -0.87 6.40 9.94
CA GLY A 131 -0.83 7.31 11.09
C GLY A 131 0.61 7.74 11.42
N VAL A 132 1.54 6.78 11.43
CA VAL A 132 2.96 7.07 11.72
C VAL A 132 3.53 7.99 10.63
N GLN A 133 3.26 7.72 9.36
CA GLN A 133 3.75 8.57 8.26
C GLN A 133 3.15 9.96 8.31
N THR A 134 1.86 10.09 8.63
CA THR A 134 1.18 11.37 8.79
C THR A 134 1.82 12.18 9.91
N PHE A 135 2.16 11.53 11.02
CA PHE A 135 2.84 12.18 12.14
C PHE A 135 4.19 12.77 11.70
N PHE A 136 5.01 11.99 10.98
CA PHE A 136 6.32 12.47 10.52
C PHE A 136 6.19 13.62 9.51
N ILE A 137 5.21 13.53 8.59
CA ILE A 137 4.96 14.58 7.59
C ILE A 137 4.49 15.85 8.30
N SER A 138 3.60 15.73 9.28
CA SER A 138 3.12 16.88 10.08
C SER A 138 4.26 17.57 10.79
N LYS A 139 5.17 16.79 11.38
CA LYS A 139 6.38 17.32 12.03
C LYS A 139 7.27 18.09 11.03
N ALA A 140 7.49 17.52 9.85
CA ALA A 140 8.30 18.15 8.81
C ALA A 140 7.69 19.49 8.35
N ILE A 141 6.36 19.50 8.13
CA ILE A 141 5.64 20.72 7.75
C ILE A 141 5.70 21.75 8.89
N GLY A 142 5.52 21.31 10.12
CA GLY A 142 5.60 22.16 11.30
C GLY A 142 6.97 22.85 11.42
N TYR A 143 8.06 22.10 11.24
CA TYR A 143 9.41 22.68 11.26
C TYR A 143 9.62 23.64 10.11
N LEU A 144 9.12 23.33 8.91
CA LEU A 144 9.23 24.23 7.75
C LEU A 144 8.50 25.55 8.02
N LEU A 145 7.26 25.49 8.51
CA LEU A 145 6.47 26.69 8.84
C LEU A 145 7.16 27.49 9.92
N ARG A 146 7.70 26.83 10.94
CA ARG A 146 8.45 27.50 12.02
C ARG A 146 9.65 28.28 11.47
N ILE A 147 10.42 27.67 10.58
CA ILE A 147 11.59 28.31 9.96
C ILE A 147 11.16 29.53 9.13
N LEU A 148 10.08 29.39 8.35
CA LEU A 148 9.59 30.49 7.50
C LEU A 148 9.07 31.65 8.36
N ILE A 149 8.31 31.37 9.42
CA ILE A 149 7.78 32.40 10.32
C ILE A 149 8.91 33.07 11.07
N PHE A 150 9.92 32.31 11.52
CA PHE A 150 11.08 32.85 12.23
C PHE A 150 11.89 33.78 11.32
N SER A 151 12.04 33.43 10.04
CA SER A 151 12.79 34.29 9.10
C SER A 151 12.07 35.60 8.83
N VAL A 152 10.73 35.65 9.03
CA VAL A 152 9.93 36.86 8.85
C VAL A 152 9.77 37.62 10.17
N ASN A 153 9.64 36.94 11.32
CA ASN A 153 9.38 37.55 12.60
C ASN A 153 10.01 36.78 13.75
N SER A 154 11.07 37.31 14.33
CA SER A 154 11.85 36.64 15.38
C SER A 154 11.07 36.46 16.69
N GLU A 155 10.05 37.29 16.96
CA GLU A 155 9.25 37.19 18.19
C GLU A 155 8.47 35.90 18.30
N PHE A 156 8.12 35.28 17.16
CA PHE A 156 7.37 34.01 17.17
C PHE A 156 8.19 32.84 17.71
N MET A 157 9.52 32.96 17.71
CA MET A 157 10.38 31.86 18.20
C MET A 157 10.30 31.66 19.72
N GLU A 158 9.95 32.68 20.46
CA GLU A 158 9.84 32.59 21.92
C GLU A 158 8.52 31.92 22.36
N ASN A 159 7.54 31.81 21.47
CA ASN A 159 6.25 31.21 21.80
C ASN A 159 6.35 29.69 21.79
N GLN A 160 6.24 29.11 22.97
CA GLN A 160 6.35 27.66 23.16
C GLN A 160 5.27 26.85 22.43
N ILE A 161 4.17 27.49 22.05
CA ILE A 161 3.08 26.81 21.33
C ILE A 161 3.57 26.28 19.98
N LEU A 162 4.45 27.01 19.30
CA LEU A 162 5.03 26.60 18.02
C LEU A 162 6.07 25.48 18.17
N LEU A 163 6.52 25.22 19.40
CA LEU A 163 7.50 24.16 19.66
C LEU A 163 6.85 22.77 19.83
N THR A 164 5.54 22.74 20.04
CA THR A 164 4.82 21.50 20.36
C THR A 164 4.13 20.84 19.15
N PHE A 165 4.16 21.47 17.98
CA PHE A 165 3.60 20.86 16.74
C PHE A 165 4.56 19.95 16.01
#